data_4b021b103a7b88fc5137c5d77061d6bb
#
_entry.id   4b021b103a7b88fc5137c5d77061d6bb
#
_cell.length_a   1.000
_cell.length_b   1.000
_cell.length_c   1.000
_cell.angle_alpha   90.00
_cell.angle_beta   90.00
_cell.angle_gamma   90.00
#
_symmetry.space_group_name_H-M   'P 1'
#
loop_
_entity.id
_entity.type
_entity.pdbx_description
1 polymer ?
#
loop_
_entity_poly.entity_id
_entity_poly.type
_entity_poly.pdbx_seq_one_letter_code
_entity_poly.pdbx_strand_id
1 'polypeptide(L)'
;EKIAVWARVAAGVADAKNVRCLMFGMNMNNVAVTDGDRVEFEQRMGYHVDYYPVSSLMEYFKKVTDAEVDALVEEYKKEYTIKIDESGEEVYWEKVKNAAKAEIALRRVLKDEGATAFTTNFDDLGDADINDPNFVGFDQIPGLASQRLMAEGYGFGAEGDWQTAC
;
A
#
# COMPACT_ATOMS: atom_id res chain seq x y z
N GLU A 1 -26.80 26.77 3.53
CA GLU A 1 -26.07 25.79 4.39
C GLU A 1 -26.51 24.37 4.10
N LYS A 2 -27.83 24.02 4.16
CA LYS A 2 -28.33 22.66 3.86
C LYS A 2 -28.00 22.19 2.45
N ILE A 3 -28.07 23.04 1.44
CA ILE A 3 -27.73 22.74 0.04
C ILE A 3 -26.23 22.36 -0.07
N ALA A 4 -25.36 23.08 0.63
CA ALA A 4 -23.92 22.78 0.61
C ALA A 4 -23.58 21.45 1.26
N VAL A 5 -24.28 21.08 2.34
CA VAL A 5 -24.16 19.75 2.96
C VAL A 5 -24.60 18.66 2.00
N TRP A 6 -25.79 18.83 1.41
CA TRP A 6 -26.32 17.88 0.44
C TRP A 6 -25.40 17.72 -0.78
N ALA A 7 -24.87 18.83 -1.31
CA ALA A 7 -23.96 18.79 -2.46
C ALA A 7 -22.67 18.00 -2.15
N ARG A 8 -22.08 18.18 -0.94
CA ARG A 8 -20.91 17.38 -0.51
C ARG A 8 -21.22 15.89 -0.40
N VAL A 9 -22.37 15.55 0.17
CA VAL A 9 -22.81 14.14 0.26
C VAL A 9 -23.01 13.55 -1.12
N ALA A 10 -23.68 14.27 -2.02
CA ALA A 10 -23.91 13.81 -3.40
C ALA A 10 -22.59 13.64 -4.17
N ALA A 11 -21.63 14.56 -3.98
CA ALA A 11 -20.29 14.43 -4.56
C ALA A 11 -19.55 13.21 -4.00
N GLY A 12 -19.58 12.99 -2.68
CA GLY A 12 -18.96 11.81 -2.06
C GLY A 12 -19.56 10.49 -2.55
N VAL A 13 -20.89 10.41 -2.67
CA VAL A 13 -21.55 9.21 -3.23
C VAL A 13 -21.19 8.98 -4.70
N ALA A 14 -21.05 10.06 -5.48
CA ALA A 14 -20.62 9.95 -6.87
C ALA A 14 -19.16 9.51 -6.99
N ASP A 15 -18.29 10.03 -6.11
CA ASP A 15 -16.86 9.71 -6.07
C ASP A 15 -16.58 8.28 -5.56
N ALA A 16 -17.41 7.78 -4.65
CA ALA A 16 -17.34 6.41 -4.16
C ALA A 16 -17.31 5.34 -5.28
N LYS A 17 -18.00 5.62 -6.39
CA LYS A 17 -18.01 4.74 -7.56
C LYS A 17 -16.68 4.69 -8.34
N ASN A 18 -15.79 5.61 -8.06
CA ASN A 18 -14.46 5.68 -8.66
C ASN A 18 -13.39 5.05 -7.77
N VAL A 19 -13.74 4.67 -6.54
CA VAL A 19 -12.81 4.00 -5.63
C VAL A 19 -12.56 2.58 -6.12
N ARG A 20 -11.32 2.29 -6.43
CA ARG A 20 -10.83 0.95 -6.73
C ARG A 20 -9.71 0.60 -5.77
N CYS A 21 -9.92 -0.42 -4.96
CA CYS A 21 -8.98 -0.92 -3.97
C CYS A 21 -8.33 -2.21 -4.46
N LEU A 22 -7.00 -2.26 -4.45
CA LEU A 22 -6.25 -3.49 -4.69
C LEU A 22 -5.94 -4.16 -3.35
N MET A 23 -6.43 -5.37 -3.19
CA MET A 23 -6.19 -6.19 -2.01
C MET A 23 -5.08 -7.21 -2.32
N PHE A 24 -3.87 -6.94 -1.84
CA PHE A 24 -2.72 -7.83 -1.99
C PHE A 24 -2.67 -8.87 -0.86
N GLY A 25 -2.95 -10.13 -1.21
CA GLY A 25 -3.15 -11.19 -0.24
C GLY A 25 -4.56 -11.20 0.35
N MET A 26 -4.84 -12.14 1.22
CA MET A 26 -6.12 -12.24 1.92
C MET A 26 -6.05 -11.50 3.25
N ASN A 27 -7.18 -11.41 3.95
CA ASN A 27 -7.21 -10.96 5.34
C ASN A 27 -6.32 -11.84 6.21
N MET A 28 -5.75 -11.29 7.24
CA MET A 28 -5.01 -12.06 8.23
C MET A 28 -5.92 -13.03 8.96
N ASN A 29 -5.47 -14.28 9.15
CA ASN A 29 -6.30 -15.36 9.71
C ASN A 29 -6.82 -15.08 11.12
N ASN A 30 -6.11 -14.26 11.90
CA ASN A 30 -6.44 -13.91 13.28
C ASN A 30 -7.08 -12.53 13.43
N VAL A 31 -7.43 -11.87 12.32
CA VAL A 31 -8.04 -10.53 12.31
C VAL A 31 -9.35 -10.55 11.51
N ALA A 32 -10.34 -11.26 12.03
CA ALA A 32 -11.61 -11.49 11.34
C ALA A 32 -12.43 -10.22 11.06
N VAL A 33 -12.18 -9.13 11.78
CA VAL A 33 -12.91 -7.86 11.63
C VAL A 33 -12.57 -7.12 10.33
N THR A 34 -11.51 -7.50 9.66
CA THR A 34 -11.08 -6.90 8.39
C THR A 34 -11.69 -7.60 7.15
N ASP A 35 -12.38 -8.71 7.36
CA ASP A 35 -13.10 -9.41 6.30
C ASP A 35 -14.53 -8.87 6.13
N GLY A 36 -15.12 -9.06 4.95
CA GLY A 36 -16.47 -8.60 4.65
C GLY A 36 -16.94 -9.05 3.27
N ASP A 37 -18.23 -8.80 3.00
CA ASP A 37 -18.83 -9.10 1.70
C ASP A 37 -18.53 -7.96 0.71
N ARG A 38 -17.50 -8.15 -0.13
CA ARG A 38 -17.08 -7.18 -1.13
C ARG A 38 -18.15 -6.91 -2.19
N VAL A 39 -18.95 -7.91 -2.52
CA VAL A 39 -20.02 -7.77 -3.51
C VAL A 39 -21.16 -6.93 -2.97
N GLU A 40 -21.58 -7.17 -1.72
CA GLU A 40 -22.59 -6.34 -1.07
C GLU A 40 -22.08 -4.90 -0.90
N PHE A 41 -20.81 -4.74 -0.54
CA PHE A 41 -20.19 -3.43 -0.34
C PHE A 41 -20.17 -2.62 -1.65
N GLU A 42 -19.78 -3.24 -2.77
CA GLU A 42 -19.83 -2.62 -4.09
C GLU A 42 -21.25 -2.21 -4.48
N GLN A 43 -22.24 -3.09 -4.27
CA GLN A 43 -23.63 -2.80 -4.59
C GLN A 43 -24.18 -1.63 -3.78
N ARG A 44 -23.80 -1.50 -2.51
CA ARG A 44 -24.33 -0.46 -1.61
C ARG A 44 -23.56 0.83 -1.65
N MET A 45 -22.22 0.76 -1.70
CA MET A 45 -21.32 1.91 -1.57
C MET A 45 -20.70 2.33 -2.90
N GLY A 46 -20.62 1.41 -3.86
CA GLY A 46 -20.02 1.66 -5.16
C GLY A 46 -18.51 1.41 -5.24
N TYR A 47 -17.85 1.10 -4.12
CA TYR A 47 -16.43 0.80 -4.09
C TYR A 47 -16.12 -0.54 -4.74
N HIS A 48 -15.08 -0.59 -5.55
CA HIS A 48 -14.64 -1.81 -6.22
C HIS A 48 -13.37 -2.35 -5.56
N VAL A 49 -13.41 -3.59 -5.08
CA VAL A 49 -12.29 -4.23 -4.38
C VAL A 49 -11.83 -5.47 -5.14
N ASP A 50 -10.64 -5.39 -5.72
CA ASP A 50 -10.02 -6.47 -6.48
C ASP A 50 -8.98 -7.22 -5.64
N TYR A 51 -9.09 -8.55 -5.63
CA TYR A 51 -8.07 -9.40 -5.05
C TYR A 51 -6.90 -9.60 -6.01
N TYR A 52 -5.70 -9.35 -5.52
CA TYR A 52 -4.44 -9.62 -6.20
C TYR A 52 -3.56 -10.55 -5.36
N PRO A 53 -3.01 -11.62 -5.94
CA PRO A 53 -1.99 -12.39 -5.23
C PRO A 53 -0.74 -11.54 -5.01
N VAL A 54 -0.06 -11.73 -3.89
CA VAL A 54 1.18 -11.00 -3.56
C VAL A 54 2.23 -11.11 -4.66
N SER A 55 2.27 -12.26 -5.36
CA SER A 55 3.16 -12.47 -6.50
C SER A 55 3.01 -11.41 -7.61
N SER A 56 1.81 -10.87 -7.80
CA SER A 56 1.59 -9.79 -8.78
C SER A 56 2.35 -8.52 -8.39
N LEU A 57 2.34 -8.15 -7.09
CA LEU A 57 3.11 -7.02 -6.59
C LEU A 57 4.62 -7.28 -6.70
N MET A 58 5.05 -8.52 -6.48
CA MET A 58 6.46 -8.91 -6.59
C MET A 58 7.02 -8.76 -8.01
N GLU A 59 6.20 -8.89 -9.04
CA GLU A 59 6.62 -8.63 -10.42
C GLU A 59 7.00 -7.17 -10.65
N TYR A 60 6.29 -6.24 -10.02
CA TYR A 60 6.63 -4.83 -10.03
C TYR A 60 7.89 -4.55 -9.21
N PHE A 61 8.00 -5.15 -8.03
CA PHE A 61 9.16 -5.00 -7.16
C PHE A 61 10.48 -5.41 -7.84
N LYS A 62 10.48 -6.55 -8.54
CA LYS A 62 11.65 -7.03 -9.29
C LYS A 62 12.11 -6.11 -10.42
N LYS A 63 11.22 -5.31 -10.96
CA LYS A 63 11.51 -4.37 -12.06
C LYS A 63 12.05 -3.02 -11.59
N VAL A 64 12.08 -2.79 -10.28
CA VAL A 64 12.63 -1.54 -9.71
C VAL A 64 14.15 -1.61 -9.76
N THR A 65 14.77 -0.59 -10.32
CA THR A 65 16.23 -0.50 -10.45
C THR A 65 16.85 0.22 -9.25
N ASP A 66 18.12 -0.06 -8.96
CA ASP A 66 18.86 0.61 -7.89
C ASP A 66 18.94 2.13 -8.10
N ALA A 67 19.05 2.58 -9.34
CA ALA A 67 19.07 4.02 -9.65
C ALA A 67 17.77 4.72 -9.26
N GLU A 68 16.63 4.08 -9.43
CA GLU A 68 15.33 4.62 -9.00
C GLU A 68 15.21 4.63 -7.49
N VAL A 69 15.69 3.59 -6.83
CA VAL A 69 15.74 3.52 -5.36
C VAL A 69 16.61 4.64 -4.81
N ASP A 70 17.83 4.80 -5.32
CA ASP A 70 18.75 5.85 -4.86
C ASP A 70 18.16 7.26 -5.09
N ALA A 71 17.49 7.50 -6.21
CA ALA A 71 16.83 8.76 -6.48
C ALA A 71 15.72 9.07 -5.45
N LEU A 72 14.89 8.09 -5.12
CA LEU A 72 13.82 8.25 -4.13
C LEU A 72 14.37 8.43 -2.70
N VAL A 73 15.47 7.74 -2.35
CA VAL A 73 16.14 7.92 -1.07
C VAL A 73 16.71 9.35 -0.93
N GLU A 74 17.22 9.93 -2.01
CA GLU A 74 17.65 11.34 -2.00
C GLU A 74 16.47 12.32 -1.84
N GLU A 75 15.27 11.98 -2.29
CA GLU A 75 14.05 12.73 -1.98
C GLU A 75 13.72 12.63 -0.48
N TYR A 76 13.76 11.44 0.11
CA TYR A 76 13.53 11.26 1.55
C TYR A 76 14.49 12.11 2.40
N LYS A 77 15.77 12.15 2.03
CA LYS A 77 16.78 12.98 2.72
C LYS A 77 16.48 14.47 2.67
N LYS A 78 15.79 14.94 1.63
CA LYS A 78 15.39 16.34 1.50
C LYS A 78 14.11 16.67 2.27
N GLU A 79 13.17 15.71 2.31
CA GLU A 79 11.84 15.92 2.87
C GLU A 79 11.79 15.67 4.39
N TYR A 80 12.63 14.77 4.90
CA TYR A 80 12.54 14.30 6.28
C TYR A 80 13.81 14.58 7.09
N THR A 81 13.60 14.84 8.37
CA THR A 81 14.68 14.80 9.36
C THR A 81 14.94 13.35 9.74
N ILE A 82 16.06 12.82 9.28
CA ILE A 82 16.40 11.40 9.45
C ILE A 82 17.15 11.21 10.77
N LYS A 83 16.69 10.21 11.55
CA LYS A 83 17.39 9.73 12.73
C LYS A 83 17.75 8.27 12.51
N ILE A 84 19.04 7.99 12.46
CA ILE A 84 19.55 6.61 12.35
C ILE A 84 19.30 5.90 13.68
N ASP A 85 18.75 4.71 13.61
CA ASP A 85 18.46 3.88 14.78
C ASP A 85 19.70 3.13 15.30
N GLU A 86 19.52 2.33 16.34
CA GLU A 86 20.60 1.57 17.00
C GLU A 86 21.17 0.44 16.13
N SER A 87 20.56 0.10 14.99
CA SER A 87 21.07 -0.93 14.08
C SER A 87 22.33 -0.53 13.33
N GLY A 88 22.65 0.75 13.35
CA GLY A 88 23.80 1.33 12.65
C GLY A 88 23.46 1.83 11.23
N GLU A 89 24.32 2.69 10.72
CA GLU A 89 24.07 3.45 9.50
C GLU A 89 23.85 2.57 8.27
N GLU A 90 24.66 1.53 8.10
CA GLU A 90 24.61 0.63 6.95
C GLU A 90 23.27 -0.14 6.91
N VAL A 91 22.91 -0.79 8.01
CA VAL A 91 21.66 -1.54 8.13
C VAL A 91 20.44 -0.62 8.00
N TYR A 92 20.49 0.55 8.57
CA TYR A 92 19.42 1.54 8.45
C TYR A 92 19.16 1.91 6.99
N TRP A 93 20.19 2.25 6.22
CA TRP A 93 20.02 2.64 4.82
C TRP A 93 19.62 1.49 3.93
N GLU A 94 20.02 0.27 4.23
CA GLU A 94 19.55 -0.93 3.52
C GLU A 94 18.03 -1.09 3.69
N LYS A 95 17.50 -0.96 4.91
CA LYS A 95 16.06 -0.99 5.18
C LYS A 95 15.32 0.16 4.48
N VAL A 96 15.87 1.36 4.50
CA VAL A 96 15.28 2.53 3.80
C VAL A 96 15.23 2.31 2.29
N LYS A 97 16.28 1.75 1.70
CA LYS A 97 16.31 1.40 0.27
C LYS A 97 15.25 0.35 -0.09
N ASN A 98 15.07 -0.66 0.76
CA ASN A 98 14.03 -1.66 0.55
C ASN A 98 12.63 -1.05 0.67
N ALA A 99 12.40 -0.17 1.64
CA ALA A 99 11.15 0.59 1.75
C ALA A 99 10.89 1.48 0.51
N ALA A 100 11.92 2.13 -0.02
CA ALA A 100 11.82 2.93 -1.24
C ALA A 100 11.47 2.05 -2.46
N LYS A 101 12.07 0.87 -2.55
CA LYS A 101 11.77 -0.10 -3.60
C LYS A 101 10.31 -0.55 -3.55
N ALA A 102 9.80 -0.80 -2.34
CA ALA A 102 8.39 -1.13 -2.09
C ALA A 102 7.46 0.01 -2.53
N GLU A 103 7.79 1.26 -2.20
CA GLU A 103 7.01 2.42 -2.62
C GLU A 103 6.92 2.54 -4.15
N ILE A 104 8.04 2.40 -4.85
CA ILE A 104 8.06 2.47 -6.31
C ILE A 104 7.20 1.36 -6.94
N ALA A 105 7.28 0.14 -6.41
CA ALA A 105 6.49 -0.99 -6.89
C ALA A 105 4.99 -0.74 -6.68
N LEU A 106 4.57 -0.31 -5.48
CA LEU A 106 3.19 0.03 -5.16
C LEU A 106 2.66 1.15 -6.06
N ARG A 107 3.42 2.24 -6.23
CA ARG A 107 3.04 3.34 -7.11
C ARG A 107 2.76 2.88 -8.54
N ARG A 108 3.60 2.00 -9.06
CA ARG A 108 3.45 1.47 -10.42
C ARG A 108 2.19 0.64 -10.57
N VAL A 109 1.98 -0.34 -9.70
CA VAL A 109 0.80 -1.19 -9.81
C VAL A 109 -0.49 -0.39 -9.61
N LEU A 110 -0.55 0.52 -8.64
CA LEU A 110 -1.71 1.38 -8.41
C LEU A 110 -2.03 2.24 -9.64
N LYS A 111 -0.99 2.81 -10.26
CA LYS A 111 -1.13 3.61 -11.47
C LYS A 111 -1.59 2.79 -12.67
N ASP A 112 -0.96 1.64 -12.91
CA ASP A 112 -1.26 0.78 -14.06
C ASP A 112 -2.68 0.21 -13.99
N GLU A 113 -3.15 -0.10 -12.77
CA GLU A 113 -4.49 -0.60 -12.51
C GLU A 113 -5.55 0.51 -12.33
N GLY A 114 -5.15 1.78 -12.31
CA GLY A 114 -6.05 2.90 -12.04
C GLY A 114 -6.68 2.84 -10.65
N ALA A 115 -5.96 2.30 -9.68
CA ALA A 115 -6.45 2.13 -8.32
C ALA A 115 -6.21 3.38 -7.47
N THR A 116 -7.13 3.64 -6.54
CA THR A 116 -7.09 4.77 -5.62
C THR A 116 -6.86 4.35 -4.17
N ALA A 117 -6.93 3.05 -3.90
CA ALA A 117 -6.73 2.48 -2.57
C ALA A 117 -6.03 1.12 -2.67
N PHE A 118 -5.46 0.68 -1.57
CA PHE A 118 -4.86 -0.65 -1.46
C PHE A 118 -4.82 -1.15 -0.03
N THR A 119 -4.69 -2.46 0.12
CA THR A 119 -4.42 -3.11 1.39
C THR A 119 -3.42 -4.25 1.23
N THR A 120 -2.68 -4.53 2.27
CA THR A 120 -1.74 -5.65 2.37
C THR A 120 -1.94 -6.37 3.68
N ASN A 121 -1.72 -7.67 3.72
CA ASN A 121 -1.63 -8.37 4.99
C ASN A 121 -0.15 -8.50 5.44
N PHE A 122 0.06 -8.78 6.71
CA PHE A 122 1.40 -8.91 7.28
C PHE A 122 1.91 -10.35 7.25
N ASP A 123 1.02 -11.33 7.08
CA ASP A 123 1.39 -12.73 6.99
C ASP A 123 2.12 -13.04 5.67
N ASP A 124 1.77 -12.32 4.60
CA ASP A 124 2.33 -12.50 3.26
C ASP A 124 3.47 -11.51 2.93
N LEU A 125 3.55 -10.39 3.66
CA LEU A 125 4.53 -9.33 3.45
C LEU A 125 5.20 -8.95 4.78
N GLY A 126 6.51 -9.08 4.84
CA GLY A 126 7.32 -8.62 5.97
C GLY A 126 7.78 -9.71 6.94
N ASP A 127 7.45 -10.97 6.70
CA ASP A 127 7.90 -12.12 7.51
C ASP A 127 8.79 -13.08 6.70
N ALA A 128 9.48 -12.59 5.70
CA ALA A 128 10.34 -13.40 4.88
C ALA A 128 11.80 -13.31 5.35
N ASP A 129 12.46 -14.46 5.44
CA ASP A 129 13.90 -14.50 5.68
C ASP A 129 14.64 -13.93 4.46
N ILE A 130 15.20 -12.75 4.58
CA ILE A 130 15.99 -12.09 3.54
C ILE A 130 17.20 -12.93 3.12
N ASN A 131 17.65 -13.83 3.99
CA ASN A 131 18.78 -14.73 3.69
C ASN A 131 18.36 -16.00 2.94
N ASP A 132 17.07 -16.25 2.74
CA ASP A 132 16.60 -17.33 1.88
C ASP A 132 16.99 -17.03 0.43
N PRO A 133 17.79 -17.86 -0.25
CA PRO A 133 18.18 -17.65 -1.64
C PRO A 133 17.00 -17.68 -2.61
N ASN A 134 15.86 -18.18 -2.18
CA ASN A 134 14.60 -18.15 -2.94
C ASN A 134 13.72 -16.97 -2.57
N PHE A 135 14.16 -16.13 -1.64
CA PHE A 135 13.41 -14.98 -1.20
C PHE A 135 13.05 -14.06 -2.39
N VAL A 136 11.79 -13.84 -2.54
CA VAL A 136 11.22 -12.95 -3.56
C VAL A 136 10.10 -12.17 -2.91
N GLY A 137 10.43 -11.07 -2.27
CA GLY A 137 9.38 -10.32 -1.60
C GLY A 137 9.86 -9.09 -0.85
N PHE A 138 8.99 -8.58 0.00
CA PHE A 138 9.34 -7.53 0.94
C PHE A 138 9.94 -8.18 2.19
N ASP A 139 11.10 -7.72 2.61
CA ASP A 139 11.73 -8.11 3.88
C ASP A 139 11.13 -7.36 5.08
N GLN A 140 10.19 -6.48 4.82
CA GLN A 140 9.52 -5.67 5.83
C GLN A 140 8.13 -5.24 5.39
N ILE A 141 7.27 -4.92 6.35
CA ILE A 141 5.97 -4.30 6.09
C ILE A 141 6.18 -2.94 5.39
N PRO A 142 5.43 -2.64 4.31
CA PRO A 142 5.63 -1.42 3.52
C PRO A 142 5.10 -0.16 4.22
N GLY A 143 5.47 0.07 5.48
CA GLY A 143 4.94 1.14 6.32
C GLY A 143 5.27 2.54 5.81
N LEU A 144 6.52 2.82 5.44
CA LEU A 144 6.91 4.12 4.88
C LEU A 144 6.22 4.37 3.53
N ALA A 145 6.18 3.37 2.66
CA ALA A 145 5.50 3.46 1.38
C ALA A 145 4.01 3.81 1.54
N SER A 146 3.33 3.11 2.45
CA SER A 146 1.91 3.34 2.74
C SER A 146 1.66 4.75 3.30
N GLN A 147 2.51 5.24 4.21
CA GLN A 147 2.39 6.59 4.77
C GLN A 147 2.54 7.66 3.69
N ARG A 148 3.50 7.51 2.79
CA ARG A 148 3.72 8.47 1.70
C ARG A 148 2.58 8.46 0.69
N LEU A 149 2.11 7.28 0.31
CA LEU A 149 0.96 7.14 -0.58
C LEU A 149 -0.33 7.73 0.03
N MET A 150 -0.57 7.51 1.33
CA MET A 150 -1.70 8.14 2.02
C MET A 150 -1.59 9.67 2.04
N ALA A 151 -0.39 10.22 2.22
CA ALA A 151 -0.18 11.66 2.17
C ALA A 151 -0.49 12.26 0.79
N GLU A 152 -0.48 11.47 -0.26
CA GLU A 152 -0.84 11.85 -1.63
C GLU A 152 -2.31 11.58 -1.96
N GLY A 153 -3.07 11.00 -1.02
CA GLY A 153 -4.51 10.78 -1.17
C GLY A 153 -4.92 9.37 -1.54
N TYR A 154 -4.00 8.40 -1.55
CA TYR A 154 -4.39 7.00 -1.67
C TYR A 154 -4.99 6.48 -0.37
N GLY A 155 -6.04 5.66 -0.48
CA GLY A 155 -6.57 4.92 0.66
C GLY A 155 -5.65 3.75 1.04
N PHE A 156 -5.45 3.52 2.34
CA PHE A 156 -4.71 2.37 2.83
C PHE A 156 -5.34 1.79 4.08
N GLY A 157 -5.55 0.49 4.10
CA GLY A 157 -5.88 -0.30 5.27
C GLY A 157 -4.86 -1.41 5.47
N ALA A 158 -4.40 -1.58 6.70
CA ALA A 158 -3.47 -2.66 7.05
C ALA A 158 -4.22 -3.99 7.22
N GLU A 159 -3.48 -5.09 7.31
CA GLU A 159 -4.02 -6.40 7.71
C GLU A 159 -5.08 -7.00 6.77
N GLY A 160 -5.10 -6.56 5.52
CA GLY A 160 -6.14 -6.94 4.57
C GLY A 160 -7.44 -6.15 4.75
N ASP A 161 -7.44 -5.08 5.54
CA ASP A 161 -8.61 -4.24 5.81
C ASP A 161 -8.93 -3.32 4.62
N TRP A 162 -9.56 -3.90 3.62
CA TRP A 162 -10.03 -3.17 2.46
C TRP A 162 -11.18 -2.21 2.79
N GLN A 163 -11.93 -2.45 3.87
CA GLN A 163 -13.02 -1.58 4.30
C GLN A 163 -12.49 -0.23 4.80
N THR A 164 -11.39 -0.25 5.55
CA THR A 164 -10.69 0.98 5.97
C THR A 164 -9.96 1.64 4.79
N ALA A 165 -9.47 0.87 3.83
CA ALA A 165 -8.77 1.40 2.67
C ALA A 165 -9.69 2.21 1.73
N CYS A 166 -10.96 1.82 1.60
CA CYS A 166 -11.97 2.51 0.79
C CYS A 166 -12.56 3.72 1.49
#